data_26381530ab9829483149d8eb95786a33
#
_entry.id   26381530ab9829483149d8eb95786a33
#
_cell.length_a   1.000
_cell.length_b   1.000
_cell.length_c   1.000
_cell.angle_alpha   90.00
_cell.angle_beta   90.00
_cell.angle_gamma   90.00
#
_symmetry.space_group_name_H-M   'P 1'
#
loop_
_entity.id
_entity.type
_entity.pdbx_description
1 polymer ?
#
loop_
_entity_poly.entity_id
_entity_poly.type
_entity_poly.pdbx_seq_one_letter_code
_entity_poly.pdbx_strand_id
1 'polypeptide(L)'
;MIAKIKNIQEAAERIKKAVANNERIILYGDSDLDGISSVVILEEAIKSLGGRVDCAFFPDREKDGYGINVRALEMLKDKAPALFITLDLGIGNIKEVETANKMGFEVIIVDHHETLFGTPEASIVVDPKQQDDSYPFKGLANVGVTYNLCLELLGSGISQSLKNSFLELAALGTIADMVP
;
A
#
# COMPACT_ATOMS: atom_id res chain seq x y z
N MET A 1 3.84 4.79 25.00
CA MET A 1 3.18 4.49 23.70
C MET A 1 4.25 3.96 22.77
N ILE A 2 4.01 2.88 22.04
CA ILE A 2 4.91 2.41 20.97
C ILE A 2 4.78 3.41 19.82
N ALA A 3 5.92 3.85 19.26
CA ALA A 3 5.91 4.72 18.09
C ALA A 3 5.20 4.04 16.93
N LYS A 4 4.40 4.78 16.16
CA LYS A 4 3.75 4.29 14.95
C LYS A 4 4.64 4.56 13.74
N ILE A 5 4.44 3.81 12.66
CA ILE A 5 5.05 4.11 11.37
C ILE A 5 4.58 5.48 10.92
N LYS A 6 5.49 6.28 10.40
CA LYS A 6 5.20 7.64 9.91
C LYS A 6 4.07 7.61 8.88
N ASN A 7 3.17 8.58 8.97
CA ASN A 7 2.02 8.80 8.09
C ASN A 7 0.97 7.66 8.06
N ILE A 8 1.09 6.60 8.87
CA ILE A 8 0.15 5.47 8.84
C ILE A 8 -1.28 5.91 9.22
N GLN A 9 -1.41 6.85 10.18
CA GLN A 9 -2.71 7.39 10.58
C GLN A 9 -3.32 8.25 9.47
N GLU A 10 -2.49 9.08 8.82
CA GLU A 10 -2.91 9.91 7.70
C GLU A 10 -3.39 9.07 6.51
N ALA A 11 -2.67 7.98 6.19
CA ALA A 11 -3.08 7.02 5.17
C ALA A 11 -4.42 6.36 5.53
N ALA A 12 -4.59 5.90 6.76
CA ALA A 12 -5.84 5.30 7.22
C ALA A 12 -7.02 6.28 7.12
N GLU A 13 -6.85 7.54 7.56
CA GLU A 13 -7.88 8.58 7.46
C GLU A 13 -8.21 8.91 5.99
N ARG A 14 -7.20 8.98 5.11
CA ARG A 14 -7.42 9.24 3.68
C ARG A 14 -8.21 8.11 3.01
N ILE A 15 -7.90 6.84 3.34
CA ILE A 15 -8.64 5.68 2.85
C ILE A 15 -10.08 5.70 3.37
N LYS A 16 -10.32 5.97 4.67
CA LYS A 16 -11.67 6.12 5.25
C LYS A 16 -12.48 7.19 4.50
N LYS A 17 -11.84 8.32 4.21
CA LYS A 17 -12.48 9.40 3.44
C LYS A 17 -12.86 8.96 2.04
N ALA A 18 -11.99 8.20 1.36
CA ALA A 18 -12.29 7.65 0.03
C ALA A 18 -13.50 6.72 0.08
N VAL A 19 -13.56 5.83 1.07
CA VAL A 19 -14.71 4.93 1.28
C VAL A 19 -15.99 5.73 1.53
N ALA A 20 -15.95 6.70 2.45
CA ALA A 20 -17.13 7.51 2.79
C ALA A 20 -17.67 8.33 1.61
N ASN A 21 -16.79 8.76 0.71
CA ASN A 21 -17.13 9.54 -0.48
C ASN A 21 -17.42 8.68 -1.71
N ASN A 22 -17.34 7.35 -1.63
CA ASN A 22 -17.41 6.43 -2.77
C ASN A 22 -16.41 6.78 -3.88
N GLU A 23 -15.20 7.23 -3.51
CA GLU A 23 -14.13 7.48 -4.46
C GLU A 23 -13.65 6.15 -5.06
N ARG A 24 -13.15 6.20 -6.30
CA ARG A 24 -12.49 5.03 -6.90
C ARG A 24 -11.19 4.72 -6.16
N ILE A 25 -10.97 3.47 -5.83
CA ILE A 25 -9.75 2.99 -5.17
C ILE A 25 -9.12 1.93 -6.07
N ILE A 26 -7.85 2.13 -6.39
CA ILE A 26 -7.02 1.19 -7.13
C ILE A 26 -5.90 0.71 -6.20
N LEU A 27 -5.73 -0.60 -6.10
CA LEU A 27 -4.60 -1.21 -5.45
C LEU A 27 -3.61 -1.71 -6.51
N TYR A 28 -2.36 -1.31 -6.41
CA TYR A 28 -1.30 -1.70 -7.31
C TYR A 28 -0.21 -2.40 -6.49
N GLY A 29 -0.18 -3.73 -6.52
CA GLY A 29 0.74 -4.54 -5.72
C GLY A 29 1.85 -5.16 -6.54
N ASP A 30 2.97 -5.45 -5.90
CA ASP A 30 3.95 -6.33 -6.50
C ASP A 30 3.39 -7.74 -6.66
N SER A 31 3.92 -8.50 -7.62
CA SER A 31 3.40 -9.80 -8.03
C SER A 31 4.02 -10.98 -7.27
N ASP A 32 4.76 -10.75 -6.20
CA ASP A 32 5.21 -11.79 -5.27
C ASP A 32 4.24 -12.01 -4.10
N LEU A 33 4.61 -12.90 -3.17
CA LEU A 33 3.71 -13.25 -2.08
C LEU A 33 3.53 -12.12 -1.06
N ASP A 34 4.54 -11.26 -0.86
CA ASP A 34 4.44 -10.11 0.04
C ASP A 34 3.48 -9.05 -0.52
N GLY A 35 3.68 -8.66 -1.79
CA GLY A 35 2.81 -7.71 -2.48
C GLY A 35 1.37 -8.23 -2.62
N ILE A 36 1.19 -9.50 -3.05
CA ILE A 36 -0.15 -10.10 -3.18
C ILE A 36 -0.87 -10.16 -1.84
N SER A 37 -0.19 -10.61 -0.77
CA SER A 37 -0.78 -10.67 0.57
C SER A 37 -1.15 -9.28 1.09
N SER A 38 -0.31 -8.27 0.82
CA SER A 38 -0.57 -6.88 1.14
C SER A 38 -1.85 -6.37 0.48
N VAL A 39 -2.02 -6.63 -0.82
CA VAL A 39 -3.24 -6.26 -1.56
C VAL A 39 -4.47 -6.94 -0.96
N VAL A 40 -4.39 -8.24 -0.69
CA VAL A 40 -5.52 -9.04 -0.17
C VAL A 40 -6.00 -8.50 1.18
N ILE A 41 -5.09 -8.25 2.14
CA ILE A 41 -5.50 -7.77 3.47
C ILE A 41 -6.03 -6.33 3.42
N LEU A 42 -5.47 -5.46 2.59
CA LEU A 42 -5.96 -4.09 2.46
C LEU A 42 -7.32 -4.05 1.74
N GLU A 43 -7.52 -4.83 0.68
CA GLU A 43 -8.81 -4.95 0.01
C GLU A 43 -9.91 -5.42 0.97
N GLU A 44 -9.62 -6.43 1.79
CA GLU A 44 -10.58 -6.96 2.76
C GLU A 44 -10.86 -5.94 3.88
N ALA A 45 -9.86 -5.17 4.31
CA ALA A 45 -10.04 -4.08 5.27
C ALA A 45 -10.95 -2.98 4.69
N ILE A 46 -10.76 -2.58 3.43
CA ILE A 46 -11.62 -1.62 2.73
C ILE A 46 -13.05 -2.13 2.61
N LYS A 47 -13.24 -3.41 2.24
CA LYS A 47 -14.56 -4.06 2.19
C LYS A 47 -15.25 -4.09 3.56
N SER A 48 -14.50 -4.34 4.62
CA SER A 48 -15.01 -4.35 6.00
C SER A 48 -15.55 -2.99 6.46
N LEU A 49 -15.09 -1.89 5.84
CA LEU A 49 -15.63 -0.53 6.02
C LEU A 49 -16.82 -0.21 5.12
N GLY A 50 -17.28 -1.16 4.31
CA GLY A 50 -18.33 -0.94 3.30
C GLY A 50 -17.81 -0.29 2.01
N GLY A 51 -16.50 -0.17 1.85
CA GLY A 51 -15.87 0.33 0.62
C GLY A 51 -15.74 -0.73 -0.47
N ARG A 52 -15.28 -0.29 -1.63
CA ARG A 52 -15.01 -1.15 -2.78
C ARG A 52 -13.68 -0.77 -3.43
N VAL A 53 -12.90 -1.77 -3.80
CA VAL A 53 -11.74 -1.62 -4.67
C VAL A 53 -12.20 -1.78 -6.12
N ASP A 54 -11.94 -0.78 -6.96
CA ASP A 54 -12.33 -0.79 -8.37
C ASP A 54 -11.41 -1.64 -9.24
N CYS A 55 -10.15 -1.76 -8.82
CA CYS A 55 -9.15 -2.56 -9.51
C CYS A 55 -8.04 -2.95 -8.54
N ALA A 56 -7.70 -4.23 -8.50
CA ALA A 56 -6.43 -4.72 -8.00
C ALA A 56 -5.57 -5.09 -9.21
N PHE A 57 -4.39 -4.49 -9.33
CA PHE A 57 -3.48 -4.67 -10.46
C PHE A 57 -2.13 -5.19 -9.97
N PHE A 58 -1.58 -6.15 -10.70
CA PHE A 58 -0.26 -6.71 -10.46
C PHE A 58 0.52 -6.66 -11.78
N PRO A 59 1.71 -6.02 -11.83
CA PRO A 59 2.53 -6.00 -13.04
C PRO A 59 3.08 -7.39 -13.35
N ASP A 60 3.24 -7.69 -14.62
CA ASP A 60 3.95 -8.87 -15.08
C ASP A 60 5.46 -8.59 -15.04
N ARG A 61 6.16 -9.09 -14.03
CA ARG A 61 7.60 -8.83 -13.84
C ARG A 61 8.47 -9.17 -15.05
N GLU A 62 8.09 -10.16 -15.85
CA GLU A 62 8.84 -10.54 -17.04
C GLU A 62 8.68 -9.53 -18.19
N LYS A 63 7.51 -8.92 -18.33
CA LYS A 63 7.19 -7.97 -19.41
C LYS A 63 7.30 -6.52 -19.00
N ASP A 64 6.91 -6.22 -17.77
CA ASP A 64 6.74 -4.85 -17.29
C ASP A 64 7.89 -4.40 -16.37
N GLY A 65 8.69 -5.35 -15.88
CA GLY A 65 9.74 -5.09 -14.89
C GLY A 65 9.17 -4.93 -13.47
N TYR A 66 10.03 -4.46 -12.56
CA TYR A 66 9.70 -4.22 -11.17
C TYR A 66 9.18 -2.78 -10.98
N GLY A 67 8.23 -2.61 -10.03
CA GLY A 67 7.73 -1.31 -9.62
C GLY A 67 6.55 -0.80 -10.44
N ILE A 68 6.23 0.48 -10.27
CA ILE A 68 5.23 1.14 -11.10
C ILE A 68 5.81 1.33 -12.50
N ASN A 69 5.04 1.01 -13.53
CA ASN A 69 5.47 1.22 -14.91
C ASN A 69 4.45 2.04 -15.71
N VAL A 70 4.96 2.78 -16.70
CA VAL A 70 4.14 3.70 -17.52
C VAL A 70 3.07 2.96 -18.31
N ARG A 71 3.35 1.73 -18.79
CA ARG A 71 2.36 0.92 -19.51
C ARG A 71 1.15 0.57 -18.64
N ALA A 72 1.40 0.17 -17.41
CA ALA A 72 0.31 -0.11 -16.45
C ALA A 72 -0.50 1.16 -16.13
N LEU A 73 0.17 2.30 -15.95
CA LEU A 73 -0.52 3.58 -15.76
C LEU A 73 -1.40 3.94 -16.95
N GLU A 74 -0.92 3.74 -18.19
CA GLU A 74 -1.72 3.97 -19.39
C GLU A 74 -2.95 3.04 -19.47
N MET A 75 -2.83 1.78 -19.03
CA MET A 75 -3.97 0.85 -18.96
C MET A 75 -5.01 1.26 -17.91
N LEU A 76 -4.58 1.96 -16.86
CA LEU A 76 -5.42 2.39 -15.74
C LEU A 76 -5.94 3.83 -15.89
N LYS A 77 -5.49 4.59 -16.88
CA LYS A 77 -5.78 6.04 -17.02
C LYS A 77 -7.27 6.39 -17.03
N ASP A 78 -8.10 5.55 -17.65
CA ASP A 78 -9.54 5.78 -17.73
C ASP A 78 -10.27 5.59 -16.38
N LYS A 79 -9.53 5.11 -15.36
CA LYS A 79 -10.02 5.01 -13.99
C LYS A 79 -9.75 6.29 -13.18
N ALA A 80 -8.95 7.22 -13.67
CA ALA A 80 -8.74 8.51 -13.02
C ALA A 80 -10.01 9.40 -13.11
N PRO A 81 -10.27 10.27 -12.11
CA PRO A 81 -9.55 10.38 -10.86
C PRO A 81 -9.82 9.20 -9.93
N ALA A 82 -8.78 8.78 -9.18
CA ALA A 82 -8.86 7.69 -8.23
C ALA A 82 -7.79 7.82 -7.14
N LEU A 83 -8.04 7.24 -5.97
CA LEU A 83 -7.02 6.97 -4.97
C LEU A 83 -6.22 5.73 -5.42
N PHE A 84 -4.94 5.94 -5.73
CA PHE A 84 -4.03 4.92 -6.24
C PHE A 84 -3.06 4.52 -5.13
N ILE A 85 -3.23 3.32 -4.59
CA ILE A 85 -2.44 2.82 -3.46
C ILE A 85 -1.48 1.77 -3.97
N THR A 86 -0.18 2.03 -3.84
CA THR A 86 0.87 1.06 -4.16
C THR A 86 1.24 0.25 -2.94
N LEU A 87 1.56 -1.03 -3.14
CA LEU A 87 1.84 -1.99 -2.08
C LEU A 87 3.07 -2.81 -2.47
N ASP A 88 4.10 -2.76 -1.62
CA ASP A 88 5.37 -3.46 -1.81
C ASP A 88 6.20 -2.96 -3.00
N LEU A 89 5.93 -1.75 -3.41
CA LEU A 89 6.65 -1.03 -4.44
C LEU A 89 6.26 0.45 -4.43
N GLY A 90 7.02 1.27 -5.11
CA GLY A 90 6.66 2.67 -5.32
C GLY A 90 7.68 3.65 -4.76
N ILE A 91 8.38 3.32 -3.67
CA ILE A 91 9.33 4.23 -3.03
C ILE A 91 10.50 4.63 -3.97
N GLY A 92 10.87 3.77 -4.89
CA GLY A 92 11.89 4.04 -5.92
C GLY A 92 11.35 4.67 -7.21
N ASN A 93 10.03 4.80 -7.37
CA ASN A 93 9.38 5.15 -8.64
C ASN A 93 9.05 6.65 -8.78
N ILE A 94 10.05 7.53 -8.63
CA ILE A 94 9.86 9.00 -8.60
C ILE A 94 9.15 9.51 -9.86
N LYS A 95 9.60 9.09 -11.06
CA LYS A 95 9.04 9.55 -12.34
C LYS A 95 7.66 8.99 -12.64
N GLU A 96 7.44 7.75 -12.25
CA GLU A 96 6.17 7.06 -12.46
C GLU A 96 5.09 7.65 -11.54
N VAL A 97 5.43 8.00 -10.30
CA VAL A 97 4.54 8.70 -9.36
C VAL A 97 4.19 10.10 -9.90
N GLU A 98 5.17 10.84 -10.41
CA GLU A 98 4.90 12.13 -11.08
C GLU A 98 3.95 11.96 -12.26
N THR A 99 4.13 10.90 -13.05
CA THR A 99 3.27 10.58 -14.18
C THR A 99 1.85 10.23 -13.72
N ALA A 100 1.71 9.39 -12.69
CA ALA A 100 0.41 9.05 -12.10
C ALA A 100 -0.33 10.30 -11.59
N ASN A 101 0.37 11.20 -10.90
CA ASN A 101 -0.20 12.48 -10.44
C ASN A 101 -0.70 13.32 -11.62
N LYS A 102 0.07 13.43 -12.73
CA LYS A 102 -0.35 14.14 -13.94
C LYS A 102 -1.57 13.51 -14.63
N MET A 103 -1.76 12.21 -14.48
CA MET A 103 -2.94 11.49 -14.98
C MET A 103 -4.18 11.69 -14.09
N GLY A 104 -4.03 12.34 -12.93
CA GLY A 104 -5.13 12.61 -12.00
C GLY A 104 -5.32 11.56 -10.91
N PHE A 105 -4.34 10.68 -10.71
CA PHE A 105 -4.32 9.79 -9.55
C PHE A 105 -3.79 10.53 -8.31
N GLU A 106 -4.38 10.28 -7.15
CA GLU A 106 -3.81 10.64 -5.86
C GLU A 106 -3.07 9.42 -5.31
N VAL A 107 -1.75 9.50 -5.19
CA VAL A 107 -0.90 8.34 -4.88
C VAL A 107 -0.65 8.22 -3.39
N ILE A 108 -0.90 7.03 -2.83
CA ILE A 108 -0.40 6.59 -1.51
C ILE A 108 0.59 5.46 -1.76
N ILE A 109 1.77 5.56 -1.17
CA ILE A 109 2.79 4.50 -1.20
C ILE A 109 2.79 3.80 0.16
N VAL A 110 2.64 2.47 0.15
CA VAL A 110 2.86 1.59 1.30
C VAL A 110 3.99 0.65 0.90
N ASP A 111 5.17 0.86 1.46
CA ASP A 111 6.40 0.19 1.03
C ASP A 111 7.30 -0.11 2.24
N HIS A 112 8.34 -0.91 2.03
CA HIS A 112 9.35 -1.24 3.04
C HIS A 112 10.79 -1.23 2.48
N HIS A 113 10.96 -0.85 1.22
CA HIS A 113 12.26 -0.80 0.55
C HIS A 113 13.06 0.44 0.94
N GLU A 114 14.38 0.42 0.67
CA GLU A 114 15.27 1.54 0.98
C GLU A 114 14.99 2.76 0.08
N THR A 115 14.99 3.94 0.68
CA THR A 115 14.83 5.22 -0.02
C THR A 115 16.17 5.69 -0.63
N LEU A 116 16.64 5.03 -1.68
CA LEU A 116 17.97 5.29 -2.24
C LEU A 116 18.12 6.61 -2.98
N PHE A 117 17.06 7.13 -3.59
CA PHE A 117 17.08 8.28 -4.51
C PHE A 117 16.19 9.44 -4.10
N GLY A 118 15.76 9.46 -2.85
CA GLY A 118 14.77 10.40 -2.33
C GLY A 118 13.36 9.79 -2.32
N THR A 119 12.42 10.57 -1.78
CA THR A 119 11.02 10.14 -1.65
C THR A 119 10.20 10.69 -2.82
N PRO A 120 9.40 9.87 -3.52
CA PRO A 120 8.48 10.35 -4.55
C PRO A 120 7.49 11.40 -4.02
N GLU A 121 7.02 12.30 -4.89
CA GLU A 121 5.96 13.27 -4.59
C GLU A 121 4.57 12.59 -4.57
N ALA A 122 4.44 11.54 -3.77
CA ALA A 122 3.16 10.93 -3.44
C ALA A 122 2.43 11.78 -2.38
N SER A 123 1.10 11.70 -2.36
CA SER A 123 0.30 12.39 -1.35
C SER A 123 0.64 11.92 0.06
N ILE A 124 0.86 10.63 0.22
CA ILE A 124 1.23 10.00 1.50
C ILE A 124 2.22 8.87 1.22
N VAL A 125 3.26 8.77 2.06
CA VAL A 125 4.20 7.64 2.06
C VAL A 125 4.20 7.00 3.43
N VAL A 126 3.92 5.70 3.48
CA VAL A 126 3.98 4.84 4.67
C VAL A 126 5.09 3.84 4.45
N ASP A 127 6.24 4.09 5.05
CA ASP A 127 7.41 3.23 4.96
C ASP A 127 8.23 3.41 6.24
N PRO A 128 8.53 2.35 7.01
CA PRO A 128 9.30 2.45 8.24
C PRO A 128 10.76 2.87 8.01
N LYS A 129 11.29 2.77 6.78
CA LYS A 129 12.65 3.17 6.42
C LYS A 129 12.77 4.62 5.95
N GLN A 130 11.70 5.41 5.96
CA GLN A 130 11.78 6.84 5.73
C GLN A 130 12.73 7.52 6.73
N GLN A 131 13.47 8.55 6.29
CA GLN A 131 14.50 9.24 7.08
C GLN A 131 13.96 9.70 8.41
N ASP A 132 12.89 10.19 8.70
CA ASP A 132 12.42 10.69 9.99
C ASP A 132 11.39 9.75 10.66
N ASP A 133 11.34 8.50 10.26
CA ASP A 133 10.46 7.52 10.87
C ASP A 133 11.03 7.00 12.20
N SER A 134 10.21 7.05 13.25
CA SER A 134 10.58 6.63 14.62
C SER A 134 10.10 5.24 15.00
N TYR A 135 9.48 4.49 14.08
CA TYR A 135 9.06 3.13 14.33
C TYR A 135 10.27 2.23 14.63
N PRO A 136 10.27 1.47 15.73
CA PRO A 136 11.48 0.84 16.23
C PRO A 136 11.98 -0.34 15.38
N PHE A 137 11.10 -0.99 14.61
CA PHE A 137 11.44 -2.17 13.82
C PHE A 137 11.39 -1.88 12.33
N LYS A 138 12.58 -1.74 11.70
CA LYS A 138 12.72 -1.40 10.28
C LYS A 138 12.68 -2.61 9.34
N GLY A 139 12.73 -3.82 9.88
CA GLY A 139 12.76 -5.09 9.14
C GLY A 139 11.37 -5.68 8.88
N LEU A 140 10.30 -4.87 8.83
CA LEU A 140 8.99 -5.38 8.39
C LEU A 140 9.02 -5.67 6.88
N ALA A 141 8.46 -6.81 6.46
CA ALA A 141 7.99 -7.01 5.10
C ALA A 141 6.79 -6.08 4.83
N ASN A 142 6.47 -5.80 3.58
CA ASN A 142 5.39 -4.88 3.25
C ASN A 142 4.03 -5.32 3.78
N VAL A 143 3.74 -6.62 3.78
CA VAL A 143 2.51 -7.14 4.39
C VAL A 143 2.44 -6.83 5.89
N GLY A 144 3.57 -6.78 6.58
CA GLY A 144 3.66 -6.33 7.98
C GLY A 144 3.34 -4.84 8.14
N VAL A 145 3.81 -4.00 7.24
CA VAL A 145 3.46 -2.57 7.17
C VAL A 145 1.97 -2.42 6.90
N THR A 146 1.45 -3.13 5.90
CA THR A 146 0.03 -3.11 5.50
C THR A 146 -0.88 -3.66 6.60
N TYR A 147 -0.45 -4.69 7.34
CA TYR A 147 -1.17 -5.19 8.51
C TYR A 147 -1.36 -4.10 9.57
N ASN A 148 -0.30 -3.34 9.88
CA ASN A 148 -0.39 -2.21 10.81
C ASN A 148 -1.34 -1.12 10.28
N LEU A 149 -1.34 -0.84 8.97
CA LEU A 149 -2.28 0.08 8.33
C LEU A 149 -3.73 -0.42 8.46
N CYS A 150 -3.98 -1.71 8.25
CA CYS A 150 -5.30 -2.31 8.43
C CYS A 150 -5.80 -2.23 9.88
N LEU A 151 -4.91 -2.41 10.87
CA LEU A 151 -5.27 -2.22 12.27
C LEU A 151 -5.65 -0.77 12.58
N GLU A 152 -4.93 0.21 12.02
CA GLU A 152 -5.25 1.63 12.16
C GLU A 152 -6.57 1.99 11.44
N LEU A 153 -6.77 1.40 10.27
CA LEU A 153 -7.95 1.61 9.44
C LEU A 153 -9.23 1.10 10.10
N LEU A 154 -9.20 -0.11 10.67
CA LEU A 154 -10.37 -0.76 11.27
C LEU A 154 -10.54 -0.44 12.77
N GLY A 155 -9.46 -0.08 13.47
CA GLY A 155 -9.47 0.23 14.88
C GLY A 155 -10.10 -0.88 15.73
N SER A 156 -10.98 -0.53 16.67
CA SER A 156 -11.69 -1.49 17.54
C SER A 156 -12.79 -2.27 16.81
N GLY A 157 -13.11 -1.94 15.57
CA GLY A 157 -14.14 -2.62 14.77
C GLY A 157 -13.70 -3.94 14.14
N ILE A 158 -12.40 -4.25 14.15
CA ILE A 158 -11.89 -5.50 13.58
C ILE A 158 -12.26 -6.70 14.46
N SER A 159 -12.86 -7.74 13.84
CA SER A 159 -13.11 -9.00 14.55
C SER A 159 -11.82 -9.77 14.83
N GLN A 160 -11.78 -10.57 15.90
CA GLN A 160 -10.60 -11.39 16.21
C GLN A 160 -10.29 -12.39 15.10
N SER A 161 -11.32 -12.95 14.45
CA SER A 161 -11.14 -13.87 13.31
C SER A 161 -10.45 -13.17 12.14
N LEU A 162 -10.92 -11.99 11.75
CA LEU A 162 -10.32 -11.23 10.65
C LEU A 162 -8.88 -10.81 10.96
N LYS A 163 -8.64 -10.38 12.21
CA LYS A 163 -7.30 -10.05 12.68
C LYS A 163 -6.34 -11.24 12.58
N ASN A 164 -6.82 -12.43 12.96
CA ASN A 164 -6.01 -13.66 12.85
C ASN A 164 -5.71 -14.00 11.39
N SER A 165 -6.70 -13.93 10.49
CA SER A 165 -6.48 -14.18 9.05
C SER A 165 -5.49 -13.19 8.44
N PHE A 166 -5.55 -11.91 8.83
CA PHE A 166 -4.55 -10.93 8.38
C PHE A 166 -3.15 -11.26 8.90
N LEU A 167 -3.05 -11.70 10.17
CA LEU A 167 -1.77 -12.08 10.77
C LEU A 167 -1.18 -13.35 10.11
N GLU A 168 -2.01 -14.30 9.72
CA GLU A 168 -1.57 -15.49 8.96
C GLU A 168 -0.98 -15.11 7.61
N LEU A 169 -1.65 -14.23 6.85
CA LEU A 169 -1.12 -13.72 5.58
C LEU A 169 0.14 -12.88 5.78
N ALA A 170 0.19 -12.05 6.84
CA ALA A 170 1.37 -11.27 7.17
C ALA A 170 2.58 -12.18 7.49
N ALA A 171 2.35 -13.30 8.19
CA ALA A 171 3.40 -14.27 8.47
C ALA A 171 3.90 -14.96 7.18
N LEU A 172 2.99 -15.34 6.27
CA LEU A 172 3.36 -15.97 5.01
C LEU A 172 4.17 -15.04 4.10
N GLY A 173 3.74 -13.79 3.91
CA GLY A 173 4.47 -12.81 3.11
C GLY A 173 5.85 -12.50 3.72
N THR A 174 5.91 -12.30 5.04
CA THR A 174 7.18 -12.06 5.75
C THR A 174 8.19 -13.20 5.57
N ILE A 175 7.73 -14.47 5.62
CA ILE A 175 8.61 -15.63 5.39
C ILE A 175 9.08 -15.68 3.93
N ALA A 176 8.22 -15.35 2.99
CA ALA A 176 8.54 -15.39 1.56
C ALA A 176 9.52 -14.28 1.15
N ASP A 177 9.38 -13.08 1.72
CA ASP A 177 10.25 -11.94 1.43
C ASP A 177 11.64 -12.05 2.11
N MET A 178 11.79 -12.98 3.06
CA MET A 178 13.07 -13.24 3.75
C MET A 178 13.68 -12.01 4.42
N VAL A 179 12.87 -11.09 4.93
CA VAL A 179 13.34 -9.95 5.73
C VAL A 179 14.01 -10.40 7.03
N PRO A 180 14.98 -9.61 7.59
CA PRO A 180 15.73 -9.97 8.77
C PRO A 180 14.89 -10.14 10.04
#